data_8727eaca76f5dbba02fdff34fdef1fbd
#
_entry.id   8727eaca76f5dbba02fdff34fdef1fbd
#
_cell.length_a   1.000
_cell.length_b   1.000
_cell.length_c   1.000
_cell.angle_alpha   90.00
_cell.angle_beta   90.00
_cell.angle_gamma   90.00
#
_symmetry.space_group_name_H-M   'P 1'
#
loop_
_entity.id
_entity.type
_entity.pdbx_description
1 polymer ?
#
loop_
_entity_poly.entity_id
_entity_poly.type
_entity_poly.pdbx_seq_one_letter_code
_entity_poly.pdbx_strand_id
1 'polypeptide(L)'
;MPFAQGARSGLSYIPEVTFGVTPPTGNMTTIPYTGNSLNLTKEQITSAALTPDRMIRNDRHGNKQVAGDISVEFAPADFDPFLESAFMNSWATNVLKVGTALKTFSVEDALNDVNVFRMFTGVTVGSLNLSVAPNQMATATMNLVGKDAVISTTSSKPTKTAASGFAPFDSCSGNIRVGNAGGTLTTVATITGIELNINNDVSPAFVVGSCSTAQLEFGMATVSGSVTA
;
A
#
# COMPACT_ATOMS: atom_id res chain seq x y z
N MET A 1 -21.27 -21.53 -9.83
CA MET A 1 -19.94 -21.01 -9.38
C MET A 1 -20.12 -20.47 -7.98
N PRO A 2 -19.26 -20.82 -7.02
CA PRO A 2 -19.28 -20.19 -5.71
C PRO A 2 -18.94 -18.70 -5.85
N PHE A 3 -19.58 -17.86 -5.04
CA PHE A 3 -19.23 -16.45 -4.93
C PHE A 3 -18.12 -16.29 -3.89
N ALA A 4 -17.16 -15.41 -4.16
CA ALA A 4 -16.10 -15.07 -3.20
C ALA A 4 -16.70 -14.44 -1.95
N GLN A 5 -16.24 -14.89 -0.76
CA GLN A 5 -16.66 -14.35 0.53
C GLN A 5 -15.53 -13.52 1.12
N GLY A 6 -15.79 -12.25 1.41
CA GLY A 6 -14.76 -11.34 1.97
C GLY A 6 -14.11 -11.84 3.25
N ALA A 7 -14.86 -12.56 4.10
CA ALA A 7 -14.32 -13.14 5.34
C ALA A 7 -13.27 -14.26 5.11
N ARG A 8 -13.14 -14.76 3.89
CA ARG A 8 -12.15 -15.79 3.52
C ARG A 8 -11.04 -15.27 2.62
N SER A 9 -10.99 -13.96 2.40
CA SER A 9 -9.90 -13.31 1.70
C SER A 9 -8.69 -13.14 2.62
N GLY A 10 -7.50 -13.13 2.05
CA GLY A 10 -6.25 -12.92 2.77
C GLY A 10 -5.32 -12.01 1.97
N LEU A 11 -4.64 -11.11 2.66
CA LEU A 11 -3.65 -10.24 2.07
C LEU A 11 -2.28 -10.57 2.64
N SER A 12 -1.26 -10.66 1.78
CA SER A 12 0.11 -10.95 2.21
C SER A 12 1.11 -10.25 1.31
N TYR A 13 2.29 -9.96 1.84
CA TYR A 13 3.34 -9.25 1.11
C TYR A 13 4.71 -9.89 1.32
N ILE A 14 5.62 -9.59 0.40
CA ILE A 14 7.06 -9.88 0.51
C ILE A 14 7.84 -8.69 -0.05
N PRO A 15 8.87 -8.18 0.65
CA PRO A 15 9.74 -7.14 0.10
C PRO A 15 10.47 -7.63 -1.16
N GLU A 16 10.54 -6.78 -2.18
CA GLU A 16 11.27 -7.07 -3.41
C GLU A 16 12.73 -6.62 -3.30
N VAL A 17 13.62 -7.39 -3.92
CA VAL A 17 15.03 -6.99 -4.13
C VAL A 17 15.19 -6.28 -5.47
N THR A 18 14.42 -6.73 -6.47
CA THR A 18 14.41 -6.15 -7.82
C THR A 18 12.99 -5.67 -8.10
N PHE A 19 12.85 -4.45 -8.56
CA PHE A 19 11.57 -3.81 -8.85
C PHE A 19 10.67 -4.68 -9.75
N GLY A 20 9.50 -5.02 -9.25
CA GLY A 20 8.48 -5.78 -9.96
C GLY A 20 8.84 -7.25 -10.18
N VAL A 21 9.72 -7.81 -9.37
CA VAL A 21 10.09 -9.23 -9.40
C VAL A 21 9.87 -9.84 -8.02
N THR A 22 8.89 -10.73 -7.92
CA THR A 22 8.64 -11.48 -6.69
C THR A 22 9.84 -12.35 -6.34
N PRO A 23 10.42 -12.26 -5.14
CA PRO A 23 11.55 -13.08 -4.73
C PRO A 23 11.24 -14.58 -4.84
N PRO A 24 12.13 -15.41 -5.41
CA PRO A 24 11.89 -16.85 -5.56
C PRO A 24 11.90 -17.57 -4.20
N THR A 25 12.59 -17.04 -3.21
CA THR A 25 12.76 -17.61 -1.87
C THR A 25 12.07 -16.74 -0.81
N GLY A 26 11.84 -17.29 0.37
CA GLY A 26 11.18 -16.62 1.49
C GLY A 26 9.66 -16.80 1.48
N ASN A 27 9.03 -16.54 2.61
CA ASN A 27 7.59 -16.58 2.81
C ASN A 27 7.01 -15.17 2.72
N MET A 28 5.77 -15.07 2.27
CA MET A 28 5.03 -13.82 2.40
C MET A 28 4.49 -13.67 3.82
N THR A 29 4.48 -12.46 4.34
CA THR A 29 3.89 -12.12 5.63
C THR A 29 2.45 -11.68 5.45
N THR A 30 1.55 -12.21 6.29
CA THR A 30 0.14 -11.84 6.27
C THR A 30 -0.05 -10.42 6.77
N ILE A 31 -0.90 -9.66 6.10
CA ILE A 31 -1.30 -8.30 6.50
C ILE A 31 -2.68 -8.40 7.16
N PRO A 32 -2.84 -8.03 8.46
CA PRO A 32 -4.14 -7.79 9.04
C PRO A 32 -4.71 -6.48 8.47
N TYR A 33 -5.78 -6.56 7.68
CA TYR A 33 -6.37 -5.41 7.01
C TYR A 33 -7.87 -5.31 7.30
N THR A 34 -8.39 -4.08 7.26
CA THR A 34 -9.81 -3.78 7.39
C THR A 34 -10.47 -3.48 6.04
N GLY A 35 -9.69 -3.03 5.07
CA GLY A 35 -10.13 -2.75 3.70
C GLY A 35 -9.00 -2.88 2.69
N ASN A 36 -9.35 -3.34 1.47
CA ASN A 36 -8.42 -3.47 0.35
C ASN A 36 -9.13 -3.08 -0.95
N SER A 37 -8.62 -2.07 -1.64
CA SER A 37 -9.10 -1.65 -2.96
C SER A 37 -8.04 -1.80 -4.06
N LEU A 38 -6.88 -2.43 -3.74
CA LEU A 38 -5.79 -2.61 -4.70
C LEU A 38 -6.25 -3.37 -5.94
N ASN A 39 -6.08 -2.75 -7.10
CA ASN A 39 -6.54 -3.30 -8.37
C ASN A 39 -5.62 -2.94 -9.53
N LEU A 40 -5.71 -3.70 -10.61
CA LEU A 40 -5.08 -3.41 -11.90
C LEU A 40 -6.10 -2.77 -12.85
N THR A 41 -5.84 -1.56 -13.28
CA THR A 41 -6.58 -0.88 -14.34
C THR A 41 -5.81 -0.94 -15.66
N LYS A 42 -6.54 -1.00 -16.77
CA LYS A 42 -5.97 -0.95 -18.12
C LYS A 42 -6.64 0.16 -18.88
N GLU A 43 -5.86 1.01 -19.50
CA GLU A 43 -6.36 2.04 -20.41
C GLU A 43 -6.79 1.41 -21.74
N GLN A 44 -7.65 2.11 -22.45
CA GLN A 44 -8.09 1.74 -23.79
C GLN A 44 -7.49 2.73 -24.79
N ILE A 45 -6.93 2.20 -25.88
CA ILE A 45 -6.49 2.99 -27.03
C ILE A 45 -7.51 2.78 -28.15
N THR A 46 -8.22 3.85 -28.48
CA THR A 46 -9.25 3.82 -29.52
C THR A 46 -8.70 4.43 -30.82
N SER A 47 -8.98 3.79 -31.95
CA SER A 47 -8.59 4.31 -33.25
C SER A 47 -9.46 5.52 -33.63
N ALA A 48 -8.80 6.59 -34.05
CA ALA A 48 -9.47 7.79 -34.62
C ALA A 48 -9.73 7.68 -36.13
N ALA A 49 -9.48 6.54 -36.76
CA ALA A 49 -9.70 6.34 -38.18
C ALA A 49 -11.19 6.40 -38.53
N LEU A 50 -11.54 7.24 -39.50
CA LEU A 50 -12.90 7.35 -40.04
C LEU A 50 -13.16 6.17 -40.95
N THR A 51 -14.23 5.43 -40.68
CA THR A 51 -14.70 4.33 -41.53
C THR A 51 -16.06 4.67 -42.14
N PRO A 52 -16.35 4.22 -43.39
CA PRO A 52 -17.61 4.54 -44.06
C PRO A 52 -18.86 4.02 -43.37
N ASP A 53 -18.70 2.99 -42.52
CA ASP A 53 -19.78 2.37 -41.75
C ASP A 53 -20.08 3.08 -40.39
N ARG A 54 -19.41 4.19 -40.10
CA ARG A 54 -19.57 4.98 -38.87
C ARG A 54 -19.27 4.20 -37.59
N MET A 55 -18.56 3.08 -37.65
CA MET A 55 -18.20 2.25 -36.48
C MET A 55 -16.75 2.50 -36.04
N ILE A 56 -16.55 2.60 -34.73
CA ILE A 56 -15.21 2.60 -34.12
C ILE A 56 -14.68 1.18 -34.19
N ARG A 57 -13.48 1.01 -34.71
CA ARG A 57 -12.83 -0.30 -34.84
C ARG A 57 -11.43 -0.27 -34.24
N ASN A 58 -10.89 -1.46 -34.01
CA ASN A 58 -9.49 -1.67 -33.62
C ASN A 58 -9.10 -1.05 -32.27
N ASP A 59 -9.96 -1.21 -31.27
CA ASP A 59 -9.59 -0.89 -29.89
C ASP A 59 -8.47 -1.80 -29.40
N ARG A 60 -7.50 -1.22 -28.68
CA ARG A 60 -6.37 -1.92 -28.10
C ARG A 60 -6.25 -1.60 -26.61
N HIS A 61 -5.63 -2.53 -25.87
CA HIS A 61 -5.24 -2.25 -24.49
C HIS A 61 -4.04 -1.31 -24.48
N GLY A 62 -4.14 -0.26 -23.68
CA GLY A 62 -3.08 0.69 -23.39
C GLY A 62 -2.30 0.33 -22.13
N ASN A 63 -1.85 1.35 -21.44
CA ASN A 63 -1.06 1.21 -20.21
C ASN A 63 -1.85 0.51 -19.11
N LYS A 64 -1.11 -0.25 -18.30
CA LYS A 64 -1.62 -0.89 -17.09
C LYS A 64 -1.09 -0.14 -15.88
N GLN A 65 -1.95 0.10 -14.92
CA GLN A 65 -1.60 0.73 -13.66
C GLN A 65 -2.17 -0.08 -12.50
N VAL A 66 -1.33 -0.36 -11.53
CA VAL A 66 -1.76 -0.90 -10.23
C VAL A 66 -1.88 0.27 -9.27
N ALA A 67 -3.06 0.43 -8.68
CA ALA A 67 -3.32 1.44 -7.67
C ALA A 67 -4.43 0.99 -6.73
N GLY A 68 -4.46 1.55 -5.53
CA GLY A 68 -5.50 1.32 -4.54
C GLY A 68 -5.02 1.53 -3.13
N ASP A 69 -5.93 1.39 -2.19
CA ASP A 69 -5.68 1.63 -0.77
C ASP A 69 -5.76 0.32 0.02
N ILE A 70 -4.91 0.21 1.02
CA ILE A 70 -5.04 -0.78 2.09
C ILE A 70 -5.26 -0.02 3.39
N SER A 71 -6.40 -0.30 4.05
CA SER A 71 -6.73 0.23 5.36
C SER A 71 -6.48 -0.83 6.43
N VAL A 72 -5.88 -0.42 7.53
CA VAL A 72 -5.47 -1.31 8.62
C VAL A 72 -5.74 -0.67 9.97
N GLU A 73 -5.92 -1.49 11.00
CA GLU A 73 -5.72 -1.07 12.37
C GLU A 73 -4.23 -1.14 12.68
N PHE A 74 -3.65 -0.02 13.10
CA PHE A 74 -2.22 0.13 13.21
C PHE A 74 -1.67 -0.59 14.44
N ALA A 75 -0.90 -1.66 14.20
CA ALA A 75 -0.26 -2.47 15.24
C ALA A 75 1.27 -2.36 15.17
N PRO A 76 1.98 -2.54 16.29
CA PRO A 76 3.44 -2.52 16.30
C PRO A 76 4.02 -3.72 15.51
N ALA A 77 5.17 -3.50 14.87
CA ALA A 77 5.97 -4.47 14.12
C ALA A 77 5.37 -4.99 12.80
N ASP A 78 4.05 -4.99 12.61
CA ASP A 78 3.42 -5.52 11.38
C ASP A 78 3.60 -4.61 10.17
N PHE A 79 3.68 -3.30 10.41
CA PHE A 79 3.69 -2.29 9.36
C PHE A 79 5.04 -1.57 9.19
N ASP A 80 6.08 -1.99 9.91
CA ASP A 80 7.41 -1.39 9.83
C ASP A 80 7.97 -1.33 8.39
N PRO A 81 7.85 -2.39 7.53
CA PRO A 81 8.29 -2.31 6.15
C PRO A 81 7.50 -1.30 5.30
N PHE A 82 6.20 -1.14 5.58
CA PHE A 82 5.38 -0.14 4.88
C PHE A 82 5.72 1.28 5.31
N LEU A 83 6.07 1.48 6.60
CA LEU A 83 6.64 2.75 7.07
C LEU A 83 7.97 3.04 6.39
N GLU A 84 8.87 2.06 6.27
CA GLU A 84 10.12 2.20 5.51
C GLU A 84 9.87 2.61 4.06
N SER A 85 8.84 2.07 3.41
CA SER A 85 8.43 2.45 2.07
C SER A 85 7.86 3.87 2.01
N ALA A 86 6.98 4.24 2.95
CA ALA A 86 6.39 5.59 3.03
C ALA A 86 7.44 6.67 3.30
N PHE A 87 8.49 6.36 4.07
CA PHE A 87 9.60 7.28 4.33
C PHE A 87 10.77 7.13 3.35
N MET A 88 10.71 6.15 2.43
CA MET A 88 11.79 5.83 1.49
C MET A 88 13.16 5.68 2.16
N ASN A 89 13.19 5.02 3.32
CA ASN A 89 14.40 4.80 4.10
C ASN A 89 14.28 3.51 4.93
N SER A 90 15.37 3.13 5.59
CA SER A 90 15.37 2.03 6.55
C SER A 90 15.46 2.54 7.97
N TRP A 91 14.94 1.76 8.91
CA TRP A 91 15.11 2.03 10.34
C TRP A 91 16.58 2.06 10.75
N ALA A 92 16.96 3.08 11.48
CA ALA A 92 18.26 3.21 12.12
C ALA A 92 18.06 3.38 13.62
N THR A 93 18.23 2.31 14.39
CA THR A 93 18.13 2.32 15.86
C THR A 93 16.86 3.04 16.36
N ASN A 94 15.68 2.54 16.00
CA ASN A 94 14.37 3.10 16.39
C ASN A 94 14.06 4.52 15.84
N VAL A 95 14.80 4.98 14.84
CA VAL A 95 14.55 6.26 14.16
C VAL A 95 14.34 5.99 12.67
N LEU A 96 13.23 6.49 12.13
CA LEU A 96 12.96 6.50 10.70
C LEU A 96 12.93 7.95 10.21
N LYS A 97 13.70 8.26 9.17
CA LYS A 97 13.80 9.60 8.56
C LYS A 97 13.41 9.50 7.09
N VAL A 98 12.93 10.59 6.53
CA VAL A 98 12.69 10.67 5.09
C VAL A 98 14.01 10.48 4.33
N GLY A 99 14.00 9.63 3.32
CA GLY A 99 15.15 9.30 2.47
C GLY A 99 14.75 9.29 0.99
N THR A 100 15.52 8.55 0.20
CA THR A 100 15.35 8.44 -1.27
C THR A 100 15.41 6.99 -1.76
N ALA A 101 15.45 6.01 -0.86
CA ALA A 101 15.54 4.60 -1.20
C ALA A 101 14.14 4.03 -1.46
N LEU A 102 13.77 3.87 -2.73
CA LEU A 102 12.51 3.24 -3.11
C LEU A 102 12.45 1.81 -2.56
N LYS A 103 11.42 1.50 -1.79
CA LYS A 103 11.11 0.18 -1.24
C LYS A 103 9.87 -0.36 -1.93
N THR A 104 9.97 -1.54 -2.53
CA THR A 104 8.85 -2.17 -3.23
C THR A 104 8.52 -3.54 -2.67
N PHE A 105 7.30 -3.95 -2.90
CA PHE A 105 6.72 -5.22 -2.44
C PHE A 105 6.01 -5.95 -3.55
N SER A 106 6.02 -7.28 -3.48
CA SER A 106 5.00 -8.10 -4.12
C SER A 106 3.89 -8.35 -3.10
N VAL A 107 2.65 -8.04 -3.47
CA VAL A 107 1.45 -8.19 -2.63
C VAL A 107 0.53 -9.22 -3.25
N GLU A 108 0.17 -10.26 -2.51
CA GLU A 108 -0.80 -11.26 -2.95
C GLU A 108 -2.13 -11.06 -2.21
N ASP A 109 -3.17 -10.87 -2.99
CA ASP A 109 -4.56 -10.87 -2.53
C ASP A 109 -5.19 -12.21 -2.90
N ALA A 110 -5.55 -12.97 -1.89
CA ALA A 110 -6.02 -14.34 -1.99
C ALA A 110 -7.52 -14.43 -1.70
N LEU A 111 -8.29 -14.91 -2.66
CA LEU A 111 -9.69 -15.32 -2.49
C LEU A 111 -9.70 -16.85 -2.34
N ASN A 112 -9.47 -17.33 -1.10
CA ASN A 112 -9.19 -18.73 -0.81
C ASN A 112 -10.36 -19.68 -1.09
N ASP A 113 -11.59 -19.18 -1.07
CA ASP A 113 -12.82 -19.97 -1.30
C ASP A 113 -13.08 -20.27 -2.78
N VAL A 114 -12.55 -19.47 -3.68
CA VAL A 114 -12.66 -19.64 -5.13
C VAL A 114 -11.32 -19.95 -5.80
N ASN A 115 -10.24 -20.10 -5.03
CA ASN A 115 -8.86 -20.33 -5.50
C ASN A 115 -8.41 -19.30 -6.56
N VAL A 116 -8.64 -18.03 -6.27
CA VAL A 116 -8.15 -16.92 -7.09
C VAL A 116 -7.14 -16.11 -6.31
N PHE A 117 -5.94 -15.99 -6.86
CA PHE A 117 -4.81 -15.28 -6.26
C PHE A 117 -4.39 -14.16 -7.21
N ARG A 118 -4.46 -12.93 -6.74
CA ARG A 118 -4.01 -11.74 -7.48
C ARG A 118 -2.66 -11.31 -6.92
N MET A 119 -1.61 -11.48 -7.73
CA MET A 119 -0.25 -11.07 -7.36
C MET A 119 0.04 -9.71 -7.99
N PHE A 120 0.19 -8.70 -7.17
CA PHE A 120 0.62 -7.36 -7.54
C PHE A 120 2.12 -7.24 -7.31
N THR A 121 2.86 -6.71 -8.29
CA THR A 121 4.33 -6.58 -8.23
C THR A 121 4.75 -5.12 -8.35
N GLY A 122 5.93 -4.81 -7.82
CA GLY A 122 6.48 -3.46 -7.82
C GLY A 122 5.64 -2.46 -7.01
N VAL A 123 4.96 -2.92 -5.97
CA VAL A 123 4.06 -2.10 -5.15
C VAL A 123 4.86 -1.27 -4.16
N THR A 124 4.61 0.03 -4.09
CA THR A 124 5.19 0.95 -3.10
C THR A 124 4.12 1.81 -2.45
N VAL A 125 4.43 2.38 -1.30
CA VAL A 125 3.54 3.32 -0.60
C VAL A 125 3.70 4.72 -1.20
N GLY A 126 2.68 5.17 -1.94
CA GLY A 126 2.61 6.53 -2.48
C GLY A 126 2.25 7.55 -1.41
N SER A 127 1.26 7.24 -0.59
CA SER A 127 0.93 8.04 0.59
C SER A 127 0.48 7.20 1.77
N LEU A 128 0.71 7.71 2.97
CA LEU A 128 0.30 7.11 4.24
C LEU A 128 -0.51 8.14 5.02
N ASN A 129 -1.72 7.78 5.42
CA ASN A 129 -2.52 8.55 6.36
C ASN A 129 -2.65 7.74 7.65
N LEU A 130 -2.27 8.34 8.78
CA LEU A 130 -2.44 7.79 10.12
C LEU A 130 -3.46 8.65 10.87
N SER A 131 -4.47 8.01 11.45
CA SER A 131 -5.53 8.69 12.20
C SER A 131 -5.73 8.07 13.57
N VAL A 132 -5.84 8.91 14.59
CA VAL A 132 -6.16 8.52 15.95
C VAL A 132 -7.31 9.40 16.43
N ALA A 133 -8.44 8.78 16.78
CA ALA A 133 -9.63 9.45 17.28
C ALA A 133 -10.10 8.81 18.59
N PRO A 134 -10.84 9.53 19.47
CA PRO A 134 -11.31 9.00 20.74
C PRO A 134 -12.19 7.77 20.58
N ASN A 135 -12.05 6.83 21.48
CA ASN A 135 -12.83 5.59 21.53
C ASN A 135 -12.73 4.73 20.25
N GLN A 136 -11.57 4.77 19.59
CA GLN A 136 -11.27 3.99 18.39
C GLN A 136 -9.85 3.44 18.44
N MET A 137 -9.60 2.40 17.64
CA MET A 137 -8.25 1.95 17.33
C MET A 137 -7.56 2.98 16.43
N ALA A 138 -6.25 3.11 16.55
CA ALA A 138 -5.46 3.89 15.61
C ALA A 138 -5.52 3.21 14.23
N THR A 139 -5.86 3.97 13.21
CA THR A 139 -5.99 3.45 11.84
C THR A 139 -4.92 4.03 10.94
N ALA A 140 -4.46 3.23 9.98
CA ALA A 140 -3.59 3.68 8.92
C ALA A 140 -4.20 3.30 7.56
N THR A 141 -4.19 4.24 6.62
CA THR A 141 -4.55 4.00 5.23
C THR A 141 -3.33 4.27 4.36
N MET A 142 -2.93 3.24 3.62
CA MET A 142 -1.78 3.28 2.73
C MET A 142 -2.29 3.29 1.29
N ASN A 143 -2.07 4.39 0.56
CA ASN A 143 -2.28 4.42 -0.88
C ASN A 143 -1.07 3.78 -1.57
N LEU A 144 -1.33 2.78 -2.37
CA LEU A 144 -0.33 1.97 -3.04
C LEU A 144 -0.33 2.19 -4.54
N VAL A 145 0.85 2.27 -5.11
CA VAL A 145 1.08 2.34 -6.56
C VAL A 145 2.02 1.19 -6.93
N GLY A 146 1.74 0.51 -8.05
CA GLY A 146 2.52 -0.66 -8.44
C GLY A 146 2.73 -0.80 -9.95
N LYS A 147 3.47 -1.83 -10.33
CA LYS A 147 3.93 -2.08 -11.69
C LYS A 147 2.93 -2.88 -12.53
N ASP A 148 2.57 -4.05 -12.08
CA ASP A 148 1.72 -5.00 -12.84
C ASP A 148 1.01 -5.95 -11.87
N ALA A 149 0.04 -6.70 -12.39
CA ALA A 149 -0.62 -7.76 -11.64
C ALA A 149 -0.86 -8.99 -12.51
N VAL A 150 -0.77 -10.15 -11.87
CA VAL A 150 -1.03 -11.47 -12.48
C VAL A 150 -2.07 -12.18 -11.63
N ILE A 151 -3.04 -12.80 -12.30
CA ILE A 151 -4.06 -13.65 -11.66
C ILE A 151 -3.67 -15.11 -11.86
N SER A 152 -3.73 -15.88 -10.78
CA SER A 152 -3.42 -17.32 -10.76
C SER A 152 -4.51 -18.08 -10.00
N THR A 153 -4.60 -19.38 -10.23
CA THR A 153 -5.42 -20.34 -9.47
C THR A 153 -4.68 -20.98 -8.30
N THR A 154 -3.40 -20.67 -8.17
CA THR A 154 -2.52 -21.17 -7.10
C THR A 154 -1.76 -20.01 -6.48
N SER A 155 -1.59 -20.04 -5.15
CA SER A 155 -0.75 -19.07 -4.46
C SER A 155 0.71 -19.21 -4.89
N SER A 156 1.36 -18.09 -5.16
CA SER A 156 2.79 -18.02 -5.47
C SER A 156 3.66 -18.50 -4.30
N LYS A 157 3.21 -18.25 -3.07
CA LYS A 157 3.86 -18.61 -1.82
C LYS A 157 2.84 -19.22 -0.87
N PRO A 158 2.57 -20.53 -0.94
CA PRO A 158 1.50 -21.17 -0.14
C PRO A 158 1.77 -21.11 1.36
N THR A 159 3.03 -21.12 1.78
CA THR A 159 3.41 -20.93 3.18
C THR A 159 3.50 -19.44 3.49
N LYS A 160 2.71 -18.98 4.45
CA LYS A 160 2.69 -17.59 4.91
C LYS A 160 3.27 -17.49 6.32
N THR A 161 3.98 -16.42 6.60
CA THR A 161 4.33 -16.02 7.95
C THR A 161 3.15 -15.26 8.54
N ALA A 162 2.70 -15.63 9.72
CA ALA A 162 1.64 -14.90 10.41
C ALA A 162 2.09 -13.47 10.77
N ALA A 163 1.14 -12.55 10.89
CA ALA A 163 1.36 -11.25 11.51
C ALA A 163 1.85 -11.40 12.97
N SER A 164 2.40 -10.35 13.54
CA SER A 164 3.00 -10.39 14.88
C SER A 164 2.04 -10.83 15.99
N GLY A 165 0.74 -10.59 15.78
CA GLY A 165 -0.31 -10.85 16.76
C GLY A 165 -0.36 -9.83 17.89
N PHE A 166 0.38 -8.72 17.79
CA PHE A 166 0.24 -7.60 18.73
C PHE A 166 -1.12 -6.93 18.56
N ALA A 167 -1.67 -6.47 19.71
CA ALA A 167 -2.89 -5.68 19.67
C ALA A 167 -2.64 -4.33 18.98
N PRO A 168 -3.58 -3.86 18.12
CA PRO A 168 -3.50 -2.53 17.56
C PRO A 168 -3.45 -1.44 18.64
N PHE A 169 -2.83 -0.32 18.32
CA PHE A 169 -2.84 0.84 19.20
C PHE A 169 -4.26 1.37 19.35
N ASP A 170 -4.63 1.74 20.55
CA ASP A 170 -5.90 2.36 20.89
C ASP A 170 -5.73 3.80 21.38
N SER A 171 -6.81 4.53 21.38
CA SER A 171 -6.82 5.93 21.84
C SER A 171 -6.82 6.11 23.36
N CYS A 172 -7.07 5.03 24.13
CA CYS A 172 -7.25 5.11 25.59
C CYS A 172 -5.97 4.80 26.35
N SER A 173 -5.12 3.91 25.82
CA SER A 173 -3.88 3.47 26.47
C SER A 173 -2.69 4.40 26.23
N GLY A 174 -2.82 5.39 25.33
CA GLY A 174 -1.75 6.32 24.93
C GLY A 174 -1.78 7.63 25.72
N ASN A 175 -0.60 8.26 25.79
CA ASN A 175 -0.48 9.63 26.30
C ASN A 175 0.09 10.52 25.20
N ILE A 176 -0.64 11.58 24.87
CA ILE A 176 -0.16 12.61 23.95
C ILE A 176 0.66 13.62 24.74
N ARG A 177 1.88 13.85 24.29
CA ARG A 177 2.81 14.79 24.93
C ARG A 177 3.31 15.81 23.91
N VAL A 178 3.37 17.06 24.33
CA VAL A 178 3.86 18.18 23.51
C VAL A 178 5.02 18.85 24.22
N GLY A 179 6.02 19.27 23.47
CA GLY A 179 7.17 20.03 23.96
C GLY A 179 8.01 20.55 22.81
N ASN A 180 8.91 21.48 23.13
CA ASN A 180 9.89 21.96 22.15
C ASN A 180 10.91 20.87 21.80
N ALA A 181 11.48 20.94 20.60
CA ALA A 181 12.52 20.00 20.17
C ALA A 181 13.71 19.99 21.17
N GLY A 182 13.97 18.81 21.74
CA GLY A 182 15.01 18.64 22.78
C GLY A 182 14.61 19.07 24.20
N GLY A 183 13.37 19.54 24.41
CA GLY A 183 12.84 19.93 25.72
C GLY A 183 12.04 18.83 26.41
N THR A 184 11.52 19.15 27.60
CA THR A 184 10.65 18.25 28.37
C THR A 184 9.28 18.17 27.72
N LEU A 185 8.79 16.95 27.49
CA LEU A 185 7.44 16.72 26.98
C LEU A 185 6.42 16.76 28.11
N THR A 186 5.37 17.55 27.95
CA THR A 186 4.24 17.63 28.88
C THR A 186 3.01 16.95 28.28
N THR A 187 2.24 16.24 29.12
CA THR A 187 1.00 15.59 28.69
C THR A 187 -0.07 16.65 28.42
N VAL A 188 -0.76 16.51 27.28
CA VAL A 188 -1.88 17.37 26.89
C VAL A 188 -3.15 16.52 26.90
N ALA A 189 -4.11 16.90 27.75
CA ALA A 189 -5.32 16.12 27.99
C ALA A 189 -6.53 16.55 27.12
N THR A 190 -6.38 17.58 26.29
CA THR A 190 -7.51 18.18 25.53
C THR A 190 -7.55 17.77 24.06
N ILE A 191 -6.63 16.92 23.61
CA ILE A 191 -6.57 16.51 22.19
C ILE A 191 -7.64 15.47 21.90
N THR A 192 -8.50 15.79 20.93
CA THR A 192 -9.60 14.94 20.46
C THR A 192 -9.34 14.27 19.12
N GLY A 193 -8.23 14.57 18.44
CA GLY A 193 -7.87 13.90 17.18
C GLY A 193 -6.47 14.24 16.75
N ILE A 194 -5.82 13.25 16.13
CA ILE A 194 -4.50 13.42 15.48
C ILE A 194 -4.60 12.78 14.10
N GLU A 195 -4.18 13.51 13.08
CA GLU A 195 -4.00 13.01 11.74
C GLU A 195 -2.59 13.35 11.27
N LEU A 196 -1.93 12.39 10.65
CA LEU A 196 -0.64 12.54 10.00
C LEU A 196 -0.74 12.00 8.59
N ASN A 197 -0.40 12.82 7.61
CA ASN A 197 -0.34 12.43 6.21
C ASN A 197 1.08 12.61 5.67
N ILE A 198 1.57 11.58 4.99
CA ILE A 198 2.83 11.58 4.27
C ILE A 198 2.50 11.26 2.83
N ASN A 199 2.92 12.12 1.89
CA ASN A 199 2.71 11.91 0.47
C ASN A 199 4.04 12.08 -0.28
N ASN A 200 4.41 11.05 -1.04
CA ASN A 200 5.65 10.99 -1.81
C ASN A 200 5.47 11.37 -3.27
N ASP A 201 4.25 11.73 -3.71
CA ASP A 201 3.91 12.07 -5.10
C ASP A 201 4.43 11.00 -6.09
N VAL A 202 4.11 9.73 -5.80
CA VAL A 202 4.56 8.61 -6.63
C VAL A 202 3.70 8.48 -7.86
N SER A 203 4.33 8.41 -9.02
CA SER A 203 3.67 8.24 -10.32
C SER A 203 4.33 7.14 -11.16
N PRO A 204 3.54 6.37 -11.95
CA PRO A 204 4.08 5.38 -12.85
C PRO A 204 4.64 6.02 -14.13
N ALA A 205 5.86 5.66 -14.53
CA ALA A 205 6.44 6.03 -15.81
C ALA A 205 6.27 4.89 -16.83
N PHE A 206 5.84 5.24 -18.03
CA PHE A 206 5.61 4.29 -19.12
C PHE A 206 6.60 4.52 -20.26
N VAL A 207 6.95 3.45 -20.98
CA VAL A 207 7.86 3.50 -22.13
C VAL A 207 7.21 2.86 -23.34
N VAL A 208 7.64 3.28 -24.53
CA VAL A 208 7.19 2.68 -25.80
C VAL A 208 7.66 1.22 -25.85
N GLY A 209 6.74 0.32 -26.20
CA GLY A 209 7.03 -1.11 -26.30
C GLY A 209 6.65 -1.93 -25.05
N SER A 210 6.20 -1.27 -23.98
CA SER A 210 5.67 -1.94 -22.77
C SER A 210 4.39 -1.28 -22.31
N CYS A 211 3.37 -2.08 -22.01
CA CYS A 211 2.16 -1.57 -21.38
C CYS A 211 2.21 -1.58 -19.84
N SER A 212 3.22 -2.22 -19.24
CA SER A 212 3.41 -2.21 -17.80
C SER A 212 4.29 -1.03 -17.39
N THR A 213 4.12 -0.54 -16.16
CA THR A 213 4.97 0.50 -15.57
C THR A 213 6.44 0.11 -15.65
N ALA A 214 7.26 0.94 -16.29
CA ALA A 214 8.70 0.69 -16.44
C ALA A 214 9.44 0.97 -15.14
N GLN A 215 9.12 2.09 -14.50
CA GLN A 215 9.63 2.51 -13.20
C GLN A 215 8.58 3.37 -12.46
N LEU A 216 8.76 3.52 -11.16
CA LEU A 216 8.02 4.49 -10.37
C LEU A 216 8.90 5.72 -10.16
N GLU A 217 8.34 6.88 -10.43
CA GLU A 217 8.95 8.18 -10.15
C GLU A 217 8.32 8.74 -8.88
N PHE A 218 9.11 9.44 -8.09
CA PHE A 218 8.64 10.08 -6.87
C PHE A 218 9.05 11.54 -6.84
N GLY A 219 8.15 12.36 -6.35
CA GLY A 219 8.35 13.80 -6.21
C GLY A 219 8.91 14.18 -4.84
N MET A 220 8.65 15.39 -4.42
CA MET A 220 9.03 15.88 -3.09
C MET A 220 8.07 15.34 -2.05
N ALA A 221 8.61 14.70 -1.00
CA ALA A 221 7.81 14.23 0.12
C ALA A 221 7.15 15.42 0.84
N THR A 222 5.83 15.37 0.96
CA THR A 222 5.04 16.33 1.72
C THR A 222 4.53 15.66 2.99
N VAL A 223 4.82 16.26 4.13
CA VAL A 223 4.31 15.82 5.44
C VAL A 223 3.38 16.89 5.96
N SER A 224 2.13 16.51 6.22
CA SER A 224 1.11 17.37 6.79
C SER A 224 0.39 16.64 7.93
N GLY A 225 -0.23 17.38 8.82
CA GLY A 225 -0.98 16.78 9.90
C GLY A 225 -1.87 17.82 10.59
N SER A 226 -2.83 17.31 11.33
CA SER A 226 -3.74 18.12 12.14
C SER A 226 -3.82 17.55 13.55
N VAL A 227 -3.95 18.44 14.51
CA VAL A 227 -4.24 18.11 15.90
C VAL A 227 -5.46 18.90 16.30
N THR A 228 -6.53 18.19 16.68
CA THR A 228 -7.79 18.80 17.13
C THR A 228 -7.84 18.72 18.65
N ALA A 229 -8.16 19.84 19.30
CA ALA A 229 -8.25 19.98 20.75
C ALA A 229 -9.65 20.42 21.17
#